data_0d0b23399c80a255a0b1f4797d7e916e
#
_entry.id   0d0b23399c80a255a0b1f4797d7e916e
#
_cell.length_a   1.000
_cell.length_b   1.000
_cell.length_c   1.000
_cell.angle_alpha   90.00
_cell.angle_beta   90.00
_cell.angle_gamma   90.00
#
_symmetry.space_group_name_H-M   'P 1'
#
loop_
_entity.id
_entity.type
_entity.pdbx_description
1 polymer ?
#
loop_
_entity_poly.entity_id
_entity_poly.type
_entity_poly.pdbx_seq_one_letter_code
_entity_poly.pdbx_strand_id
1 'polypeptide(L)'
;MGATAVSVGALGGGKAIGQAKKPIPKDPLKIAAVSFLTGAAAAPFGIPGDNTFKMCADVINKEGGILGRKIELMSKDEAGGVDAQVKLARKLILEDKVDADLGYISSASCLAVLPLSDETGGLIVAYDCGTHELMEGTKSPYEVPKFKLGFRSSAHLGIDNIGLALFIKKYYPKIKTIAGVNPDYAWGRDSWLIFEVAMKKLMPQVQVVKTLWPPLGNTDYTAHISALMGAEPDIVHSSLWGGDAVTFTKQALGMGFFKKIKMAYSRGEPYPQEVGKDYPEEQIICCAGTHYFLFNPPDKTSSGLQKWFVAEYHKRYGKYPTYPCYHAYQAIYAYKNAVEKAAKTAGGWPTIDEIAKAMTRLTFPSPSGPITIREDHNAIEDVLVGFSKLTPKYPFPILDPKRMEVFPAPRVNAPVGTRTVDWINSWK
;
A
#
# COMPACT_ATOMS: atom_id res chain seq x y z
N MET A 1 -15.30 -63.26 -57.65
CA MET A 1 -14.69 -61.97 -57.64
C MET A 1 -14.78 -61.49 -56.20
N GLY A 2 -13.66 -61.45 -55.53
CA GLY A 2 -13.56 -61.30 -54.06
C GLY A 2 -13.83 -59.92 -53.59
N ALA A 3 -14.54 -59.83 -52.49
CA ALA A 3 -14.69 -58.62 -51.68
C ALA A 3 -13.91 -58.82 -50.39
N THR A 4 -12.84 -58.06 -50.26
CA THR A 4 -11.96 -58.05 -49.10
C THR A 4 -12.61 -57.15 -48.02
N ALA A 5 -12.90 -57.70 -46.83
CA ALA A 5 -13.39 -56.97 -45.67
C ALA A 5 -12.15 -56.34 -44.93
N VAL A 6 -12.16 -55.01 -44.76
CA VAL A 6 -11.20 -54.32 -43.96
C VAL A 6 -11.73 -54.17 -42.51
N SER A 7 -11.09 -54.82 -41.57
CA SER A 7 -11.38 -54.72 -40.16
C SER A 7 -10.87 -53.40 -39.63
N VAL A 8 -11.74 -52.52 -39.08
CA VAL A 8 -11.38 -51.31 -38.35
C VAL A 8 -11.05 -51.71 -36.91
N GLY A 9 -9.77 -51.57 -36.56
CA GLY A 9 -9.28 -51.77 -35.20
C GLY A 9 -9.83 -50.70 -34.25
N ALA A 10 -10.37 -51.12 -33.11
CA ALA A 10 -10.83 -50.27 -32.03
C ALA A 10 -9.63 -49.53 -31.41
N LEU A 11 -9.61 -48.19 -31.55
CA LEU A 11 -8.71 -47.32 -30.81
C LEU A 11 -9.09 -47.34 -29.34
N GLY A 12 -8.20 -47.89 -28.52
CA GLY A 12 -8.32 -47.94 -27.07
C GLY A 12 -8.51 -46.58 -26.48
N GLY A 13 -9.62 -46.37 -25.79
CA GLY A 13 -9.87 -45.18 -24.98
C GLY A 13 -8.84 -45.08 -23.85
N GLY A 14 -7.87 -44.20 -24.00
CA GLY A 14 -6.98 -43.81 -22.91
C GLY A 14 -7.82 -43.23 -21.79
N LYS A 15 -7.95 -43.97 -20.67
CA LYS A 15 -8.46 -43.41 -19.41
C LYS A 15 -7.57 -42.22 -19.06
N ALA A 16 -8.17 -41.03 -19.05
CA ALA A 16 -7.54 -39.87 -18.42
C ALA A 16 -7.22 -40.24 -16.96
N ILE A 17 -5.96 -40.41 -16.63
CA ILE A 17 -5.49 -40.63 -15.25
C ILE A 17 -5.89 -39.38 -14.51
N GLY A 18 -6.97 -39.44 -13.75
CA GLY A 18 -7.39 -38.36 -12.87
C GLY A 18 -6.23 -38.01 -11.93
N GLN A 19 -5.74 -36.80 -12.00
CA GLN A 19 -4.68 -36.34 -11.12
C GLN A 19 -5.16 -36.54 -9.67
N ALA A 20 -4.38 -37.28 -8.86
CA ALA A 20 -4.73 -37.54 -7.47
C ALA A 20 -4.91 -36.21 -6.75
N LYS A 21 -6.05 -36.03 -6.08
CA LYS A 21 -6.33 -34.81 -5.32
C LYS A 21 -5.25 -34.60 -4.25
N LYS A 22 -4.57 -33.45 -4.25
CA LYS A 22 -3.63 -33.08 -3.19
C LYS A 22 -4.41 -32.93 -1.88
N PRO A 23 -3.93 -33.51 -0.74
CA PRO A 23 -4.62 -33.38 0.54
C PRO A 23 -4.58 -31.91 1.01
N ILE A 24 -5.65 -31.48 1.67
CA ILE A 24 -5.65 -30.22 2.42
C ILE A 24 -5.11 -30.51 3.81
N PRO A 25 -4.03 -29.83 4.26
CA PRO A 25 -3.50 -29.98 5.62
C PRO A 25 -4.58 -29.68 6.67
N LYS A 26 -4.54 -30.40 7.79
CA LYS A 26 -5.48 -30.17 8.91
C LYS A 26 -4.99 -29.11 9.90
N ASP A 27 -3.69 -28.83 9.89
CA ASP A 27 -3.06 -27.84 10.76
C ASP A 27 -3.54 -26.43 10.45
N PRO A 28 -3.60 -25.53 11.44
CA PRO A 28 -3.88 -24.13 11.22
C PRO A 28 -2.94 -23.51 10.18
N LEU A 29 -3.46 -22.51 9.47
CA LEU A 29 -2.71 -21.74 8.51
C LEU A 29 -1.98 -20.62 9.26
N LYS A 30 -0.67 -20.71 9.39
CA LYS A 30 0.15 -19.75 10.10
C LYS A 30 0.44 -18.53 9.21
N ILE A 31 -0.08 -17.37 9.58
CA ILE A 31 0.18 -16.10 8.88
C ILE A 31 0.85 -15.14 9.85
N ALA A 32 2.04 -14.66 9.53
CA ALA A 32 2.65 -13.55 10.22
C ALA A 32 2.08 -12.23 9.69
N ALA A 33 1.80 -11.28 10.61
CA ALA A 33 1.45 -9.89 10.31
C ALA A 33 2.47 -9.00 11.01
N VAL A 34 3.41 -8.42 10.26
CA VAL A 34 4.48 -7.59 10.81
C VAL A 34 4.13 -6.11 10.58
N SER A 35 4.03 -5.36 11.68
CA SER A 35 3.61 -3.95 11.65
C SER A 35 4.16 -3.21 12.89
N PHE A 36 4.22 -1.89 12.87
CA PHE A 36 4.64 -1.15 14.06
C PHE A 36 3.60 -1.25 15.18
N LEU A 37 3.92 -2.00 16.23
CA LEU A 37 3.07 -2.11 17.42
C LEU A 37 3.53 -1.19 18.54
N THR A 38 4.78 -0.72 18.47
CA THR A 38 5.38 0.24 19.40
C THR A 38 6.03 1.41 18.67
N GLY A 39 6.37 2.49 19.41
CA GLY A 39 7.00 3.69 18.87
C GLY A 39 6.03 4.66 18.18
N ALA A 40 6.59 5.69 17.57
CA ALA A 40 5.84 6.83 17.00
C ALA A 40 4.95 6.45 15.80
N ALA A 41 5.27 5.37 15.10
CA ALA A 41 4.50 4.88 13.96
C ALA A 41 3.33 3.97 14.37
N ALA A 42 3.25 3.55 15.62
CA ALA A 42 2.27 2.56 16.06
C ALA A 42 0.83 3.09 15.94
N ALA A 43 0.51 4.21 16.62
CA ALA A 43 -0.85 4.71 16.68
C ALA A 43 -1.44 5.10 15.31
N PRO A 44 -0.75 5.87 14.43
CA PRO A 44 -1.32 6.30 13.16
C PRO A 44 -1.29 5.25 12.05
N PHE A 45 -0.41 4.23 12.15
CA PHE A 45 -0.20 3.26 11.06
C PHE A 45 -0.24 1.81 11.49
N GLY A 46 0.69 1.40 12.37
CA GLY A 46 0.93 -0.01 12.64
C GLY A 46 -0.23 -0.69 13.35
N ILE A 47 -0.75 -0.10 14.43
CA ILE A 47 -1.90 -0.63 15.17
C ILE A 47 -3.17 -0.69 14.29
N PRO A 48 -3.51 0.35 13.47
CA PRO A 48 -4.60 0.25 12.52
C PRO A 48 -4.48 -0.92 11.53
N GLY A 49 -3.29 -1.14 10.99
CA GLY A 49 -3.02 -2.29 10.11
C GLY A 49 -3.17 -3.63 10.82
N ASP A 50 -2.56 -3.81 11.98
CA ASP A 50 -2.63 -5.03 12.79
C ASP A 50 -4.08 -5.34 13.24
N ASN A 51 -4.82 -4.32 13.65
CA ASN A 51 -6.24 -4.44 13.95
C ASN A 51 -7.03 -4.99 12.76
N THR A 52 -6.70 -4.54 11.56
CA THR A 52 -7.36 -5.03 10.34
C THR A 52 -6.95 -6.46 10.01
N PHE A 53 -5.70 -6.85 10.16
CA PHE A 53 -5.29 -8.25 10.02
C PHE A 53 -6.07 -9.14 10.98
N LYS A 54 -6.20 -8.76 12.26
CA LYS A 54 -6.99 -9.48 13.27
C LYS A 54 -8.47 -9.56 12.88
N MET A 55 -9.06 -8.45 12.46
CA MET A 55 -10.45 -8.39 12.03
C MET A 55 -10.71 -9.31 10.82
N CYS A 56 -9.86 -9.25 9.80
CA CYS A 56 -10.00 -10.07 8.59
C CYS A 56 -9.76 -11.56 8.88
N ALA A 57 -8.75 -11.90 9.68
CA ALA A 57 -8.51 -13.29 10.09
C ALA A 57 -9.69 -13.88 10.85
N ASP A 58 -10.29 -13.10 11.77
CA ASP A 58 -11.51 -13.50 12.50
C ASP A 58 -12.70 -13.75 11.56
N VAL A 59 -12.92 -12.85 10.60
CA VAL A 59 -14.01 -13.01 9.60
C VAL A 59 -13.78 -14.23 8.73
N ILE A 60 -12.59 -14.39 8.15
CA ILE A 60 -12.24 -15.55 7.33
C ILE A 60 -12.39 -16.85 8.15
N ASN A 61 -11.99 -16.85 9.41
CA ASN A 61 -12.12 -18.00 10.30
C ASN A 61 -13.60 -18.35 10.58
N LYS A 62 -14.46 -17.36 10.78
CA LYS A 62 -15.91 -17.58 10.95
C LYS A 62 -16.55 -18.17 9.69
N GLU A 63 -16.08 -17.77 8.53
CA GLU A 63 -16.54 -18.30 7.24
C GLU A 63 -15.99 -19.70 6.89
N GLY A 64 -15.18 -20.30 7.74
CA GLY A 64 -14.64 -21.64 7.54
C GLY A 64 -13.13 -21.70 7.32
N GLY A 65 -12.45 -20.56 7.28
CA GLY A 65 -11.02 -20.48 6.97
C GLY A 65 -10.73 -20.47 5.48
N ILE A 66 -9.48 -20.65 5.09
CA ILE A 66 -9.07 -20.78 3.68
C ILE A 66 -9.02 -22.26 3.32
N LEU A 67 -9.92 -22.70 2.46
CA LEU A 67 -10.07 -24.13 2.09
C LEU A 67 -10.21 -25.05 3.31
N GLY A 68 -10.86 -24.58 4.38
CA GLY A 68 -11.05 -25.35 5.62
C GLY A 68 -9.96 -25.18 6.66
N ARG A 69 -8.80 -24.57 6.36
CA ARG A 69 -7.75 -24.26 7.32
C ARG A 69 -8.04 -22.93 8.01
N LYS A 70 -8.10 -22.93 9.35
CA LYS A 70 -8.26 -21.71 10.14
C LYS A 70 -6.94 -20.95 10.20
N ILE A 71 -7.00 -19.62 10.10
CA ILE A 71 -5.83 -18.76 10.23
C ILE A 71 -5.40 -18.68 11.70
N GLU A 72 -4.16 -19.01 11.97
CA GLU A 72 -3.42 -18.65 13.19
C GLU A 72 -2.59 -17.40 12.87
N LEU A 73 -3.09 -16.24 13.32
CA LEU A 73 -2.43 -14.96 13.03
C LEU A 73 -1.37 -14.65 14.09
N MET A 74 -0.14 -14.39 13.65
CA MET A 74 1.00 -14.05 14.47
C MET A 74 1.34 -12.55 14.28
N SER A 75 0.79 -11.68 15.14
CA SER A 75 1.18 -10.25 15.14
C SER A 75 2.61 -10.08 15.65
N LYS A 76 3.44 -9.36 14.92
CA LYS A 76 4.85 -9.06 15.23
C LYS A 76 5.12 -7.56 15.09
N ASP A 77 6.00 -7.06 15.96
CA ASP A 77 6.38 -5.64 15.96
C ASP A 77 7.49 -5.36 14.96
N GLU A 78 7.27 -4.38 14.07
CA GLU A 78 8.28 -3.90 13.12
C GLU A 78 9.30 -2.95 13.77
N ALA A 79 9.16 -2.60 15.02
CA ALA A 79 10.15 -1.78 15.73
C ALA A 79 11.50 -2.50 15.84
N GLY A 80 12.57 -1.75 16.13
CA GLY A 80 13.92 -2.29 16.33
C GLY A 80 14.87 -2.15 15.14
N GLY A 81 14.40 -1.59 14.02
CA GLY A 81 15.23 -1.29 12.86
C GLY A 81 15.46 -2.47 11.90
N VAL A 82 16.18 -2.21 10.82
CA VAL A 82 16.31 -3.11 9.66
C VAL A 82 16.86 -4.49 10.03
N ASP A 83 17.97 -4.52 10.81
CA ASP A 83 18.61 -5.78 11.19
C ASP A 83 17.70 -6.69 12.03
N ALA A 84 16.88 -6.10 12.90
CA ALA A 84 15.91 -6.85 13.68
C ALA A 84 14.84 -7.46 12.76
N GLN A 85 14.40 -6.73 11.74
CA GLN A 85 13.39 -7.22 10.79
C GLN A 85 13.93 -8.33 9.89
N VAL A 86 15.17 -8.25 9.42
CA VAL A 86 15.84 -9.32 8.68
C VAL A 86 15.91 -10.61 9.53
N LYS A 87 16.29 -10.50 10.80
CA LYS A 87 16.32 -11.65 11.72
C LYS A 87 14.92 -12.21 11.97
N LEU A 88 13.93 -11.33 12.14
CA LEU A 88 12.54 -11.74 12.35
C LEU A 88 11.98 -12.49 11.14
N ALA A 89 12.17 -11.97 9.92
CA ALA A 89 11.70 -12.62 8.70
C ALA A 89 12.30 -14.01 8.51
N ARG A 90 13.62 -14.16 8.72
CA ARG A 90 14.27 -15.48 8.69
C ARG A 90 13.68 -16.42 9.72
N LYS A 91 13.47 -15.95 10.96
CA LYS A 91 12.86 -16.76 12.01
C LYS A 91 11.45 -17.22 11.64
N LEU A 92 10.60 -16.30 11.17
CA LEU A 92 9.24 -16.62 10.78
C LEU A 92 9.18 -17.70 9.70
N ILE A 93 10.03 -17.60 8.68
CA ILE A 93 10.03 -18.53 7.55
C ILE A 93 10.73 -19.84 7.91
N LEU A 94 11.92 -19.79 8.48
CA LEU A 94 12.77 -20.97 8.65
C LEU A 94 12.50 -21.76 9.93
N GLU A 95 12.11 -21.09 11.03
CA GLU A 95 11.87 -21.71 12.33
C GLU A 95 10.38 -21.87 12.63
N ASP A 96 9.61 -20.77 12.58
CA ASP A 96 8.17 -20.76 12.90
C ASP A 96 7.33 -21.41 11.78
N LYS A 97 7.90 -21.54 10.55
CA LYS A 97 7.28 -22.17 9.38
C LYS A 97 5.95 -21.55 9.03
N VAL A 98 5.90 -20.21 8.91
CA VAL A 98 4.69 -19.52 8.48
C VAL A 98 4.35 -19.86 7.02
N ASP A 99 3.06 -19.98 6.72
CA ASP A 99 2.56 -20.19 5.35
C ASP A 99 2.70 -18.91 4.51
N ALA A 100 2.65 -17.71 5.16
CA ALA A 100 2.93 -16.42 4.54
C ALA A 100 3.38 -15.39 5.59
N ASP A 101 4.28 -14.50 5.20
CA ASP A 101 4.68 -13.30 5.94
C ASP A 101 4.04 -12.08 5.25
N LEU A 102 3.00 -11.51 5.88
CA LEU A 102 2.28 -10.34 5.41
C LEU A 102 2.70 -9.15 6.25
N GLY A 103 3.69 -8.40 5.77
CA GLY A 103 4.28 -7.44 6.67
C GLY A 103 4.89 -6.22 6.00
N TYR A 104 5.31 -5.35 6.90
CA TYR A 104 6.21 -4.23 6.76
C TYR A 104 5.61 -2.96 6.16
N ILE A 105 5.91 -1.86 6.85
CA ILE A 105 5.56 -0.48 6.51
C ILE A 105 6.80 0.30 6.05
N SER A 106 7.91 0.17 6.82
CA SER A 106 9.14 0.91 6.56
C SER A 106 9.77 0.52 5.22
N SER A 107 9.99 1.49 4.34
CA SER A 107 10.69 1.26 3.08
C SER A 107 12.09 0.65 3.26
N ALA A 108 12.79 1.03 4.34
CA ALA A 108 14.10 0.46 4.65
C ALA A 108 14.01 -1.02 5.05
N SER A 109 13.04 -1.38 5.92
CA SER A 109 12.77 -2.77 6.28
C SER A 109 12.42 -3.61 5.05
N CYS A 110 11.52 -3.09 4.20
CA CYS A 110 11.07 -3.81 3.01
C CYS A 110 12.17 -4.09 2.00
N LEU A 111 13.04 -3.10 1.74
CA LEU A 111 14.18 -3.27 0.82
C LEU A 111 15.14 -4.37 1.29
N ALA A 112 15.28 -4.56 2.60
CA ALA A 112 16.13 -5.58 3.19
C ALA A 112 15.45 -6.95 3.34
N VAL A 113 14.13 -6.96 3.61
CA VAL A 113 13.39 -8.19 3.91
C VAL A 113 12.85 -8.88 2.66
N LEU A 114 12.35 -8.13 1.67
CA LEU A 114 11.71 -8.78 0.51
C LEU A 114 12.63 -9.72 -0.28
N PRO A 115 13.94 -9.46 -0.46
CA PRO A 115 14.86 -10.42 -1.08
C PRO A 115 14.94 -11.78 -0.36
N LEU A 116 14.65 -11.81 0.94
CA LEU A 116 14.63 -13.05 1.72
C LEU A 116 13.55 -14.03 1.26
N SER A 117 12.51 -13.56 0.57
CA SER A 117 11.47 -14.42 0.02
C SER A 117 12.06 -15.50 -0.90
N ASP A 118 12.91 -15.11 -1.83
CA ASP A 118 13.55 -16.02 -2.78
C ASP A 118 14.72 -16.78 -2.14
N GLU A 119 15.46 -16.13 -1.25
CA GLU A 119 16.58 -16.73 -0.54
C GLU A 119 16.13 -17.88 0.39
N THR A 120 15.00 -17.70 1.08
CA THR A 120 14.50 -18.68 2.06
C THR A 120 13.40 -19.61 1.51
N GLY A 121 12.87 -19.31 0.33
CA GLY A 121 11.72 -20.02 -0.25
C GLY A 121 10.39 -19.68 0.45
N GLY A 122 10.29 -18.56 1.16
CA GLY A 122 9.08 -18.12 1.86
C GLY A 122 8.29 -17.05 1.09
N LEU A 123 6.97 -17.09 1.13
CA LEU A 123 6.13 -16.07 0.53
C LEU A 123 6.09 -14.83 1.43
N ILE A 124 6.56 -13.69 0.92
CA ILE A 124 6.51 -12.39 1.61
C ILE A 124 5.65 -11.42 0.79
N VAL A 125 4.66 -10.81 1.44
CA VAL A 125 3.80 -9.79 0.84
C VAL A 125 3.97 -8.49 1.62
N ALA A 126 4.69 -7.53 1.05
CA ALA A 126 4.80 -6.19 1.60
C ALA A 126 3.44 -5.50 1.52
N TYR A 127 2.83 -5.15 2.67
CA TYR A 127 1.47 -4.63 2.68
C TYR A 127 1.39 -3.11 2.56
N ASP A 128 2.37 -2.36 3.11
CA ASP A 128 2.33 -0.88 3.13
C ASP A 128 3.66 -0.21 2.72
N CYS A 129 4.51 -0.95 2.06
CA CYS A 129 5.83 -0.49 1.65
C CYS A 129 5.78 0.55 0.53
N GLY A 130 6.21 1.77 0.81
CA GLY A 130 6.02 2.89 -0.11
C GLY A 130 7.03 3.03 -1.23
N THR A 131 8.33 2.72 -1.03
CA THR A 131 9.37 2.97 -2.05
C THR A 131 9.06 2.29 -3.38
N HIS A 132 9.24 3.02 -4.48
CA HIS A 132 9.10 2.47 -5.83
C HIS A 132 10.24 1.49 -6.16
N GLU A 133 11.44 1.71 -5.60
CA GLU A 133 12.61 0.90 -5.86
C GLU A 133 12.47 -0.57 -5.42
N LEU A 134 11.51 -0.87 -4.55
CA LEU A 134 11.27 -2.23 -4.08
C LEU A 134 11.07 -3.20 -5.26
N MET A 135 10.21 -2.85 -6.21
CA MET A 135 9.94 -3.67 -7.40
C MET A 135 10.69 -3.15 -8.64
N GLU A 136 10.82 -1.83 -8.79
CA GLU A 136 11.42 -1.23 -9.98
C GLU A 136 12.96 -1.26 -9.95
N GLY A 137 13.58 -1.41 -8.77
CA GLY A 137 15.03 -1.27 -8.63
C GLY A 137 15.55 0.12 -9.00
N THR A 138 16.84 0.19 -9.36
CA THR A 138 17.54 1.46 -9.63
C THR A 138 17.86 1.68 -11.12
N LYS A 139 17.52 0.72 -12.00
CA LYS A 139 17.83 0.76 -13.45
C LYS A 139 16.58 0.51 -14.28
N SER A 140 16.50 1.12 -15.47
CA SER A 140 15.45 0.92 -16.46
C SER A 140 16.05 0.32 -17.75
N PRO A 141 15.36 -0.63 -18.42
CA PRO A 141 14.21 -1.37 -17.90
C PRO A 141 14.57 -2.24 -16.69
N TYR A 142 13.61 -2.49 -15.81
CA TYR A 142 13.82 -3.36 -14.66
C TYR A 142 13.36 -4.80 -14.93
N GLU A 143 13.86 -5.74 -14.13
CA GLU A 143 13.51 -7.17 -14.20
C GLU A 143 12.05 -7.42 -13.78
N VAL A 144 11.32 -8.26 -14.52
CA VAL A 144 9.90 -8.54 -14.32
C VAL A 144 9.63 -10.05 -14.28
N PRO A 145 9.25 -10.61 -13.13
CA PRO A 145 9.26 -10.00 -11.80
C PRO A 145 10.69 -9.92 -11.23
N LYS A 146 10.95 -8.98 -10.34
CA LYS A 146 12.23 -8.87 -9.63
C LYS A 146 12.41 -9.97 -8.57
N PHE A 147 11.32 -10.44 -7.97
CA PHE A 147 11.30 -11.51 -6.97
C PHE A 147 10.30 -12.58 -7.41
N LYS A 148 10.63 -13.84 -7.19
CA LYS A 148 9.73 -14.97 -7.49
C LYS A 148 8.60 -15.10 -6.45
N LEU A 149 8.95 -14.95 -5.16
CA LEU A 149 8.06 -15.16 -4.02
C LEU A 149 7.79 -13.87 -3.21
N GLY A 150 8.31 -12.74 -3.67
CA GLY A 150 8.10 -11.42 -3.07
C GLY A 150 7.03 -10.63 -3.81
N PHE A 151 6.05 -10.08 -3.08
CA PHE A 151 4.93 -9.30 -3.63
C PHE A 151 4.74 -8.00 -2.85
N ARG A 152 4.03 -7.03 -3.48
CA ARG A 152 3.46 -5.87 -2.80
C ARG A 152 1.98 -5.78 -3.13
N SER A 153 1.14 -5.79 -2.08
CA SER A 153 -0.32 -5.79 -2.22
C SER A 153 -0.96 -4.41 -2.29
N SER A 154 -0.19 -3.34 -2.11
CA SER A 154 -0.59 -1.94 -2.27
C SER A 154 0.17 -1.28 -3.42
N ALA A 155 -0.29 -0.13 -3.89
CA ALA A 155 0.49 0.69 -4.80
C ALA A 155 1.66 1.38 -4.07
N HIS A 156 2.68 1.80 -4.82
CA HIS A 156 3.82 2.52 -4.28
C HIS A 156 3.61 4.04 -4.28
N LEU A 157 4.51 4.77 -3.62
CA LEU A 157 4.48 6.23 -3.47
C LEU A 157 4.40 7.03 -4.78
N GLY A 158 4.63 6.40 -5.94
CA GLY A 158 4.49 7.05 -7.23
C GLY A 158 3.09 7.60 -7.46
N ILE A 159 2.05 6.80 -7.12
CA ILE A 159 0.66 7.23 -7.31
C ILE A 159 0.32 8.43 -6.44
N ASP A 160 0.84 8.47 -5.19
CA ASP A 160 0.59 9.55 -4.24
C ASP A 160 1.15 10.88 -4.76
N ASN A 161 2.41 10.85 -5.18
CA ASN A 161 3.15 12.04 -5.56
C ASN A 161 2.76 12.57 -6.95
N ILE A 162 2.45 11.67 -7.89
CA ILE A 162 1.86 12.04 -9.18
C ILE A 162 0.44 12.61 -8.98
N GLY A 163 -0.38 11.96 -8.15
CA GLY A 163 -1.72 12.44 -7.79
C GLY A 163 -1.71 13.83 -7.18
N LEU A 164 -0.79 14.09 -6.23
CA LEU A 164 -0.59 15.42 -5.65
C LEU A 164 -0.20 16.45 -6.71
N ALA A 165 0.74 16.14 -7.59
CA ALA A 165 1.17 17.06 -8.65
C ALA A 165 0.03 17.38 -9.64
N LEU A 166 -0.77 16.38 -10.04
CA LEU A 166 -1.94 16.56 -10.89
C LEU A 166 -3.02 17.41 -10.20
N PHE A 167 -3.25 17.17 -8.91
CA PHE A 167 -4.20 17.93 -8.10
C PHE A 167 -3.77 19.40 -7.96
N ILE A 168 -2.49 19.64 -7.67
CA ILE A 168 -1.92 20.98 -7.58
C ILE A 168 -2.04 21.70 -8.92
N LYS A 169 -1.70 21.05 -10.04
CA LYS A 169 -1.88 21.63 -11.38
C LYS A 169 -3.34 22.07 -11.63
N LYS A 170 -4.31 21.28 -11.19
CA LYS A 170 -5.73 21.58 -11.36
C LYS A 170 -6.20 22.76 -10.52
N TYR A 171 -5.88 22.76 -9.24
CA TYR A 171 -6.44 23.74 -8.28
C TYR A 171 -5.56 24.97 -8.09
N TYR A 172 -4.26 24.88 -8.38
CA TYR A 172 -3.27 25.93 -8.18
C TYR A 172 -2.40 26.17 -9.43
N PRO A 173 -2.98 26.38 -10.62
CA PRO A 173 -2.23 26.45 -11.90
C PRO A 173 -1.25 27.64 -11.98
N LYS A 174 -1.34 28.60 -11.06
CA LYS A 174 -0.56 29.85 -11.08
C LYS A 174 0.55 29.91 -10.03
N ILE A 175 0.76 28.86 -9.24
CA ILE A 175 1.85 28.85 -8.25
C ILE A 175 3.21 28.97 -8.92
N LYS A 176 4.16 29.55 -8.20
CA LYS A 176 5.52 29.79 -8.69
C LYS A 176 6.57 29.03 -7.88
N THR A 177 6.27 28.69 -6.63
CA THR A 177 7.26 28.13 -5.70
C THR A 177 6.72 26.94 -4.94
N ILE A 178 7.58 25.93 -4.78
CA ILE A 178 7.34 24.79 -3.89
C ILE A 178 8.53 24.58 -2.97
N ALA A 179 8.26 23.97 -1.83
CA ALA A 179 9.29 23.46 -0.93
C ALA A 179 8.97 22.04 -0.49
N GLY A 180 9.94 21.36 0.14
CA GLY A 180 9.78 20.02 0.68
C GLY A 180 10.27 19.89 2.10
N VAL A 181 9.57 19.12 2.93
CA VAL A 181 10.02 18.63 4.23
C VAL A 181 9.71 17.15 4.33
N ASN A 182 10.74 16.31 4.22
CA ASN A 182 10.61 14.86 4.05
C ASN A 182 11.64 14.14 4.92
N PRO A 183 11.34 12.96 5.49
CA PRO A 183 12.29 12.26 6.35
C PRO A 183 13.51 11.77 5.55
N ASP A 184 14.69 11.82 6.18
CA ASP A 184 15.96 11.52 5.52
C ASP A 184 16.24 10.02 5.40
N TYR A 185 15.45 9.32 4.59
CA TYR A 185 15.69 7.93 4.17
C TYR A 185 14.92 7.62 2.87
N ALA A 186 14.98 6.37 2.36
CA ALA A 186 14.45 5.98 1.06
C ALA A 186 13.02 6.50 0.79
N TRP A 187 12.07 6.32 1.70
CA TRP A 187 10.70 6.82 1.56
C TRP A 187 10.62 8.32 1.28
N GLY A 188 11.30 9.12 2.10
CA GLY A 188 11.24 10.60 1.97
C GLY A 188 11.96 11.08 0.72
N ARG A 189 13.13 10.51 0.42
CA ARG A 189 13.93 10.84 -0.77
C ARG A 189 13.19 10.50 -2.05
N ASP A 190 12.59 9.31 -2.14
CA ASP A 190 11.82 8.86 -3.30
C ASP A 190 10.53 9.68 -3.48
N SER A 191 9.81 9.98 -2.38
CA SER A 191 8.61 10.82 -2.41
C SER A 191 8.89 12.18 -3.01
N TRP A 192 9.94 12.86 -2.52
CA TRP A 192 10.32 14.15 -3.05
C TRP A 192 10.75 14.07 -4.51
N LEU A 193 11.59 13.10 -4.85
CA LEU A 193 12.09 12.93 -6.22
C LEU A 193 10.91 12.81 -7.22
N ILE A 194 9.97 11.92 -6.96
CA ILE A 194 8.83 11.72 -7.86
C ILE A 194 7.93 12.95 -7.91
N PHE A 195 7.65 13.57 -6.75
CA PHE A 195 6.87 14.80 -6.71
C PHE A 195 7.54 15.94 -7.51
N GLU A 196 8.83 16.18 -7.27
CA GLU A 196 9.57 17.25 -7.95
C GLU A 196 9.63 17.04 -9.46
N VAL A 197 9.91 15.81 -9.92
CA VAL A 197 9.98 15.48 -11.35
C VAL A 197 8.58 15.64 -11.99
N ALA A 198 7.52 15.18 -11.33
CA ALA A 198 6.16 15.36 -11.82
C ALA A 198 5.75 16.85 -11.88
N MET A 199 6.09 17.64 -10.86
CA MET A 199 5.83 19.08 -10.85
C MET A 199 6.58 19.80 -11.97
N LYS A 200 7.87 19.50 -12.18
CA LYS A 200 8.65 20.10 -13.28
C LYS A 200 8.09 19.78 -14.66
N LYS A 201 7.55 18.56 -14.86
CA LYS A 201 6.90 18.18 -16.13
C LYS A 201 5.53 18.84 -16.31
N LEU A 202 4.73 18.89 -15.28
CA LEU A 202 3.36 19.39 -15.34
C LEU A 202 3.28 20.91 -15.27
N MET A 203 4.23 21.55 -14.57
CA MET A 203 4.25 22.99 -14.26
C MET A 203 5.70 23.51 -14.31
N PRO A 204 6.32 23.62 -15.50
CA PRO A 204 7.73 23.95 -15.67
C PRO A 204 8.12 25.35 -15.13
N GLN A 205 7.14 26.22 -14.88
CA GLN A 205 7.36 27.53 -14.26
C GLN A 205 7.62 27.46 -12.74
N VAL A 206 7.36 26.31 -12.10
CA VAL A 206 7.47 26.18 -10.64
C VAL A 206 8.91 25.95 -10.23
N GLN A 207 9.38 26.73 -9.25
CA GLN A 207 10.72 26.67 -8.70
C GLN A 207 10.73 26.01 -7.31
N VAL A 208 11.73 25.20 -7.03
CA VAL A 208 12.01 24.67 -5.70
C VAL A 208 12.80 25.71 -4.90
N VAL A 209 12.22 26.23 -3.84
CA VAL A 209 12.87 27.27 -3.02
C VAL A 209 13.55 26.72 -1.76
N LYS A 210 13.13 25.54 -1.28
CA LYS A 210 13.70 24.91 -0.10
C LYS A 210 13.41 23.42 -0.07
N THR A 211 14.39 22.60 0.34
CA THR A 211 14.20 21.19 0.71
C THR A 211 14.83 20.91 2.06
N LEU A 212 14.10 20.26 2.94
CA LEU A 212 14.51 19.94 4.30
C LEU A 212 14.39 18.45 4.56
N TRP A 213 15.37 17.91 5.28
CA TRP A 213 15.54 16.48 5.49
C TRP A 213 15.72 16.17 6.98
N PRO A 214 14.67 16.30 7.80
CA PRO A 214 14.77 15.89 9.21
C PRO A 214 15.02 14.38 9.31
N PRO A 215 15.79 13.92 10.32
CA PRO A 215 15.93 12.51 10.59
C PRO A 215 14.58 11.89 10.98
N LEU A 216 14.39 10.61 10.67
CA LEU A 216 13.20 9.87 11.10
C LEU A 216 13.15 9.82 12.65
N GLY A 217 11.97 10.09 13.23
CA GLY A 217 11.78 10.17 14.68
C GLY A 217 12.19 11.52 15.29
N ASN A 218 12.31 12.56 14.47
CA ASN A 218 12.59 13.90 14.97
C ASN A 218 11.45 14.43 15.86
N THR A 219 11.79 14.97 17.02
CA THR A 219 10.81 15.47 18.00
C THR A 219 10.67 16.98 18.02
N ASP A 220 11.61 17.71 17.38
CA ASP A 220 11.58 19.17 17.29
C ASP A 220 11.73 19.64 15.83
N TYR A 221 10.67 20.22 15.30
CA TYR A 221 10.58 20.75 13.94
C TYR A 221 10.67 22.27 13.88
N THR A 222 10.90 22.97 15.01
CA THR A 222 10.87 24.44 15.10
C THR A 222 11.78 25.10 14.06
N ALA A 223 13.03 24.64 13.93
CA ALA A 223 13.98 25.17 12.95
C ALA A 223 13.52 24.90 11.50
N HIS A 224 12.96 23.71 11.23
CA HIS A 224 12.46 23.36 9.89
C HIS A 224 11.25 24.22 9.51
N ILE A 225 10.30 24.41 10.45
CA ILE A 225 9.12 25.25 10.25
C ILE A 225 9.53 26.71 9.99
N SER A 226 10.45 27.25 10.82
CA SER A 226 10.98 28.61 10.63
C SER A 226 11.66 28.79 9.27
N ALA A 227 12.45 27.80 8.82
CA ALA A 227 13.11 27.83 7.52
C ALA A 227 12.13 27.80 6.34
N LEU A 228 11.03 27.04 6.46
CA LEU A 228 9.96 27.04 5.46
C LEU A 228 9.19 28.35 5.46
N MET A 229 8.89 28.90 6.63
CA MET A 229 8.21 30.20 6.75
C MET A 229 9.06 31.34 6.16
N GLY A 230 10.37 31.30 6.37
CA GLY A 230 11.30 32.28 5.78
C GLY A 230 11.51 32.16 4.28
N ALA A 231 11.26 30.97 3.71
CA ALA A 231 11.35 30.73 2.26
C ALA A 231 10.05 31.09 1.52
N GLU A 232 8.94 31.28 2.23
CA GLU A 232 7.61 31.68 1.73
C GLU A 232 7.14 30.92 0.47
N PRO A 233 7.18 29.57 0.45
CA PRO A 233 6.70 28.80 -0.68
C PRO A 233 5.17 28.88 -0.81
N ASP A 234 4.66 28.79 -2.04
CA ASP A 234 3.22 28.67 -2.28
C ASP A 234 2.64 27.36 -1.70
N ILE A 235 3.38 26.25 -1.88
CA ILE A 235 3.01 24.92 -1.36
C ILE A 235 4.25 24.21 -0.82
N VAL A 236 4.08 23.53 0.32
CA VAL A 236 5.09 22.61 0.89
C VAL A 236 4.63 21.17 0.71
N HIS A 237 5.41 20.37 0.03
CA HIS A 237 5.24 18.91 -0.01
C HIS A 237 5.80 18.26 1.25
N SER A 238 5.09 17.28 1.79
CA SER A 238 5.58 16.49 2.91
C SER A 238 5.22 15.02 2.77
N SER A 239 6.20 14.18 3.00
CA SER A 239 6.07 12.75 3.25
C SER A 239 6.47 12.37 4.68
N LEU A 240 6.52 13.32 5.60
CA LEU A 240 6.60 13.02 7.03
C LEU A 240 5.44 12.08 7.39
N TRP A 241 5.69 11.08 8.22
CA TRP A 241 4.71 10.07 8.55
C TRP A 241 4.72 9.70 10.05
N GLY A 242 3.70 8.98 10.51
CA GLY A 242 3.60 8.58 11.91
C GLY A 242 3.57 9.76 12.87
N GLY A 243 4.28 9.62 13.96
CA GLY A 243 4.44 10.66 14.98
C GLY A 243 5.14 11.90 14.47
N ASP A 244 6.03 11.76 13.48
CA ASP A 244 6.76 12.88 12.88
C ASP A 244 5.80 13.88 12.24
N ALA A 245 4.85 13.40 11.43
CA ALA A 245 3.84 14.26 10.80
C ALA A 245 2.89 14.91 11.82
N VAL A 246 2.49 14.17 12.86
CA VAL A 246 1.64 14.68 13.93
C VAL A 246 2.38 15.76 14.72
N THR A 247 3.65 15.53 15.08
CA THR A 247 4.50 16.47 15.80
C THR A 247 4.75 17.73 14.98
N PHE A 248 5.15 17.57 13.71
CA PHE A 248 5.31 18.71 12.79
C PHE A 248 4.03 19.55 12.70
N THR A 249 2.88 18.91 12.50
CA THR A 249 1.60 19.60 12.35
C THR A 249 1.24 20.40 13.61
N LYS A 250 1.40 19.80 14.80
CA LYS A 250 1.11 20.49 16.08
C LYS A 250 2.04 21.68 16.32
N GLN A 251 3.33 21.53 16.05
CA GLN A 251 4.30 22.65 16.20
C GLN A 251 4.04 23.74 15.16
N ALA A 252 3.75 23.38 13.91
CA ALA A 252 3.42 24.30 12.84
C ALA A 252 2.13 25.10 13.13
N LEU A 253 1.12 24.48 13.75
CA LEU A 253 -0.07 25.16 14.25
C LEU A 253 0.30 26.24 15.29
N GLY A 254 1.10 25.87 16.28
CA GLY A 254 1.56 26.81 17.32
C GLY A 254 2.34 28.00 16.78
N MET A 255 3.08 27.83 15.69
CA MET A 255 3.86 28.86 15.01
C MET A 255 3.06 29.67 13.96
N GLY A 256 1.80 29.36 13.73
CA GLY A 256 0.94 30.05 12.76
C GLY A 256 1.28 29.76 11.30
N PHE A 257 2.01 28.70 11.02
CA PHE A 257 2.47 28.28 9.68
C PHE A 257 1.32 28.20 8.66
N PHE A 258 0.23 27.53 9.01
CA PHE A 258 -0.91 27.29 8.13
C PHE A 258 -1.74 28.53 7.80
N LYS A 259 -1.47 29.68 8.41
CA LYS A 259 -2.10 30.96 8.05
C LYS A 259 -1.57 31.50 6.70
N LYS A 260 -0.38 31.08 6.29
CA LYS A 260 0.31 31.60 5.10
C LYS A 260 0.68 30.49 4.11
N ILE A 261 1.00 29.30 4.58
CA ILE A 261 1.58 28.22 3.79
C ILE A 261 0.64 27.04 3.75
N LYS A 262 0.48 26.45 2.57
CA LYS A 262 -0.32 25.27 2.33
C LYS A 262 0.56 24.02 2.25
N MET A 263 0.13 22.95 2.91
CA MET A 263 0.80 21.65 2.82
C MET A 263 0.12 20.73 1.80
N ALA A 264 0.94 19.93 1.13
CA ALA A 264 0.52 18.79 0.32
C ALA A 264 1.14 17.51 0.92
N TYR A 265 0.33 16.71 1.59
CA TYR A 265 0.76 15.52 2.29
C TYR A 265 0.64 14.27 1.42
N SER A 266 1.76 13.62 1.14
CA SER A 266 1.78 12.24 0.63
C SER A 266 1.36 11.30 1.76
N ARG A 267 0.30 10.51 1.54
CA ARG A 267 -0.31 9.63 2.56
C ARG A 267 -0.74 10.35 3.85
N GLY A 268 -1.30 11.55 3.72
CA GLY A 268 -1.68 12.41 4.85
C GLY A 268 -3.01 12.06 5.52
N GLU A 269 -3.74 11.08 5.02
CA GLU A 269 -5.11 10.76 5.41
C GLU A 269 -5.28 10.40 6.90
N PRO A 270 -4.34 9.75 7.62
CA PRO A 270 -4.50 9.44 9.03
C PRO A 270 -4.39 10.65 9.97
N TYR A 271 -3.69 11.70 9.58
CA TYR A 271 -3.30 12.78 10.50
C TYR A 271 -4.47 13.59 11.07
N PRO A 272 -5.55 13.88 10.33
CA PRO A 272 -6.70 14.57 10.91
C PRO A 272 -7.29 13.86 12.12
N GLN A 273 -7.36 12.52 12.11
CA GLN A 273 -7.87 11.75 13.26
C GLN A 273 -6.92 11.82 14.47
N GLU A 274 -5.61 11.89 14.25
CA GLU A 274 -4.60 11.91 15.32
C GLU A 274 -4.40 13.32 15.91
N VAL A 275 -4.57 14.37 15.10
CA VAL A 275 -4.49 15.78 15.57
C VAL A 275 -5.82 16.25 16.15
N GLY A 276 -6.95 15.75 15.63
CA GLY A 276 -8.28 16.11 16.06
C GLY A 276 -8.82 17.38 15.39
N LYS A 277 -9.75 18.07 16.06
CA LYS A 277 -10.46 19.25 15.52
C LYS A 277 -9.53 20.41 15.13
N ASP A 278 -8.36 20.48 15.73
CA ASP A 278 -7.38 21.54 15.49
C ASP A 278 -6.52 21.29 14.24
N TYR A 279 -6.67 20.12 13.56
CA TYR A 279 -5.99 19.90 12.29
C TYR A 279 -6.39 20.98 11.28
N PRO A 280 -5.41 21.59 10.54
CA PRO A 280 -5.70 22.74 9.70
C PRO A 280 -6.60 22.37 8.51
N GLU A 281 -7.55 23.24 8.19
CA GLU A 281 -8.37 23.13 6.99
C GLU A 281 -7.59 23.53 5.73
N GLU A 282 -8.15 23.20 4.56
CA GLU A 282 -7.61 23.57 3.24
C GLU A 282 -6.21 22.97 2.95
N GLN A 283 -5.77 21.97 3.69
CA GLN A 283 -4.53 21.25 3.35
C GLN A 283 -4.82 20.18 2.32
N ILE A 284 -3.86 19.93 1.42
CA ILE A 284 -3.98 18.91 0.37
C ILE A 284 -3.55 17.58 0.97
N ILE A 285 -4.41 16.58 0.88
CA ILE A 285 -4.20 15.25 1.47
C ILE A 285 -4.36 14.20 0.39
N CYS A 286 -3.35 13.36 0.23
CA CYS A 286 -3.42 12.12 -0.56
C CYS A 286 -3.74 10.92 0.33
N CYS A 287 -4.54 9.99 -0.18
CA CYS A 287 -5.08 8.84 0.56
C CYS A 287 -4.39 7.50 0.24
N ALA A 288 -3.20 7.51 -0.35
CA ALA A 288 -2.43 6.31 -0.69
C ALA A 288 -3.25 5.25 -1.48
N GLY A 289 -4.02 5.69 -2.45
CA GLY A 289 -5.05 4.92 -3.14
C GLY A 289 -6.40 5.65 -3.00
N THR A 290 -7.50 4.94 -3.13
CA THR A 290 -8.83 5.46 -2.81
C THR A 290 -9.26 5.08 -1.39
N HIS A 291 -8.27 4.89 -0.49
CA HIS A 291 -8.41 4.38 0.87
C HIS A 291 -8.89 5.46 1.83
N TYR A 292 -10.16 5.74 1.76
CA TYR A 292 -10.77 6.75 2.61
C TYR A 292 -12.17 6.33 3.09
N PHE A 293 -12.42 6.41 4.38
CA PHE A 293 -13.64 5.87 5.00
C PHE A 293 -14.95 6.49 4.50
N LEU A 294 -14.90 7.66 3.87
CA LEU A 294 -16.06 8.31 3.22
C LEU A 294 -16.07 8.14 1.70
N PHE A 295 -15.04 7.56 1.10
CA PHE A 295 -15.06 7.25 -0.33
C PHE A 295 -15.97 6.05 -0.57
N ASN A 296 -16.81 6.13 -1.60
CA ASN A 296 -17.69 5.03 -1.99
C ASN A 296 -17.32 4.59 -3.41
N PRO A 297 -16.67 3.43 -3.59
CA PRO A 297 -16.33 2.92 -4.90
C PRO A 297 -17.55 2.79 -5.82
N PRO A 298 -17.43 3.06 -7.13
CA PRO A 298 -18.57 3.04 -8.04
C PRO A 298 -19.10 1.63 -8.33
N ASP A 299 -18.28 0.58 -8.17
CA ASP A 299 -18.73 -0.79 -8.36
C ASP A 299 -19.52 -1.31 -7.14
N LYS A 300 -20.54 -2.13 -7.41
CA LYS A 300 -21.45 -2.61 -6.34
C LYS A 300 -20.76 -3.48 -5.29
N THR A 301 -19.80 -4.29 -5.71
CA THR A 301 -19.09 -5.21 -4.82
C THR A 301 -18.22 -4.45 -3.84
N SER A 302 -17.34 -3.58 -4.33
CA SER A 302 -16.47 -2.78 -3.46
C SER A 302 -17.26 -1.79 -2.62
N SER A 303 -18.33 -1.19 -3.16
CA SER A 303 -19.22 -0.31 -2.38
C SER A 303 -19.90 -1.04 -1.20
N GLY A 304 -20.30 -2.30 -1.38
CA GLY A 304 -20.81 -3.15 -0.31
C GLY A 304 -19.72 -3.47 0.73
N LEU A 305 -18.53 -3.84 0.27
CA LEU A 305 -17.37 -4.11 1.12
C LEU A 305 -16.93 -2.89 1.91
N GLN A 306 -16.90 -1.71 1.29
CA GLN A 306 -16.55 -0.46 1.96
C GLN A 306 -17.49 -0.14 3.13
N LYS A 307 -18.78 -0.25 2.90
CA LYS A 307 -19.79 -0.01 3.97
C LYS A 307 -19.60 -0.97 5.13
N TRP A 308 -19.44 -2.25 4.84
CA TRP A 308 -19.18 -3.27 5.85
C TRP A 308 -17.85 -3.01 6.57
N PHE A 309 -16.77 -2.77 5.84
CA PHE A 309 -15.42 -2.60 6.38
C PHE A 309 -15.34 -1.43 7.35
N VAL A 310 -15.87 -0.27 6.96
CA VAL A 310 -15.90 0.92 7.81
C VAL A 310 -16.75 0.69 9.05
N ALA A 311 -17.94 0.09 8.89
CA ALA A 311 -18.85 -0.16 10.02
C ALA A 311 -18.25 -1.19 11.00
N GLU A 312 -17.70 -2.30 10.52
CA GLU A 312 -17.12 -3.35 11.36
C GLU A 312 -15.84 -2.88 12.06
N TYR A 313 -14.97 -2.14 11.34
CA TYR A 313 -13.78 -1.55 11.94
C TYR A 313 -14.14 -0.54 13.05
N HIS A 314 -15.05 0.38 12.76
CA HIS A 314 -15.48 1.38 13.73
C HIS A 314 -16.16 0.75 14.96
N LYS A 315 -16.99 -0.27 14.74
CA LYS A 315 -17.63 -1.04 15.83
C LYS A 315 -16.60 -1.71 16.75
N ARG A 316 -15.52 -2.27 16.20
CA ARG A 316 -14.49 -2.99 16.98
C ARG A 316 -13.54 -2.06 17.71
N TYR A 317 -13.15 -0.96 17.08
CA TYR A 317 -12.01 -0.16 17.54
C TYR A 317 -12.33 1.29 17.87
N GLY A 318 -13.57 1.75 17.63
CA GLY A 318 -14.01 3.12 17.93
C GLY A 318 -13.40 4.22 17.05
N LYS A 319 -12.54 3.84 16.09
CA LYS A 319 -11.90 4.73 15.12
C LYS A 319 -12.38 4.41 13.70
N TYR A 320 -12.21 5.35 12.76
CA TYR A 320 -12.45 5.07 11.35
C TYR A 320 -11.19 4.43 10.73
N PRO A 321 -11.35 3.48 9.79
CA PRO A 321 -10.21 2.87 9.13
C PRO A 321 -9.45 3.91 8.30
N THR A 322 -8.15 3.93 8.44
CA THR A 322 -7.19 4.72 7.67
C THR A 322 -6.54 3.85 6.61
N TYR A 323 -5.77 4.45 5.68
CA TYR A 323 -5.21 3.72 4.55
C TYR A 323 -4.39 2.45 4.94
N PRO A 324 -3.65 2.39 6.07
CA PRO A 324 -2.98 1.14 6.47
C PRO A 324 -3.94 -0.01 6.73
N CYS A 325 -5.18 0.30 7.12
CA CYS A 325 -6.23 -0.71 7.28
C CYS A 325 -6.60 -1.35 5.94
N TYR A 326 -6.74 -0.54 4.90
CA TYR A 326 -7.05 -1.03 3.55
C TYR A 326 -5.91 -1.86 2.98
N HIS A 327 -4.66 -1.43 3.18
CA HIS A 327 -3.49 -2.18 2.75
C HIS A 327 -3.38 -3.54 3.47
N ALA A 328 -3.68 -3.61 4.77
CA ALA A 328 -3.72 -4.88 5.51
C ALA A 328 -4.83 -5.80 4.98
N TYR A 329 -6.03 -5.25 4.68
CA TYR A 329 -7.09 -6.00 4.00
C TYR A 329 -6.58 -6.57 2.66
N GLN A 330 -5.95 -5.72 1.83
CA GLN A 330 -5.42 -6.14 0.54
C GLN A 330 -4.43 -7.29 0.65
N ALA A 331 -3.51 -7.26 1.62
CA ALA A 331 -2.50 -8.29 1.79
C ALA A 331 -3.12 -9.66 2.14
N ILE A 332 -3.99 -9.71 3.15
CA ILE A 332 -4.58 -10.98 3.59
C ILE A 332 -5.56 -11.55 2.56
N TYR A 333 -6.32 -10.68 1.86
CA TYR A 333 -7.23 -11.13 0.81
C TYR A 333 -6.52 -11.43 -0.50
N ALA A 334 -5.40 -10.79 -0.84
CA ALA A 334 -4.55 -11.21 -1.95
C ALA A 334 -4.07 -12.65 -1.74
N TYR A 335 -3.54 -12.94 -0.54
CA TYR A 335 -3.11 -14.29 -0.18
C TYR A 335 -4.29 -15.30 -0.26
N LYS A 336 -5.41 -15.00 0.41
CA LYS A 336 -6.61 -15.86 0.38
C LYS A 336 -7.06 -16.17 -1.04
N ASN A 337 -7.25 -15.14 -1.87
CA ASN A 337 -7.71 -15.30 -3.24
C ASN A 337 -6.69 -16.06 -4.11
N ALA A 338 -5.39 -15.87 -3.89
CA ALA A 338 -4.34 -16.59 -4.61
C ALA A 338 -4.35 -18.09 -4.25
N VAL A 339 -4.46 -18.43 -2.95
CA VAL A 339 -4.59 -19.84 -2.51
C VAL A 339 -5.83 -20.50 -3.12
N GLU A 340 -6.98 -19.86 -3.02
CA GLU A 340 -8.25 -20.41 -3.56
C GLU A 340 -8.22 -20.56 -5.10
N LYS A 341 -7.58 -19.61 -5.81
CA LYS A 341 -7.38 -19.69 -7.25
C LYS A 341 -6.43 -20.81 -7.62
N ALA A 342 -5.29 -20.94 -6.93
CA ALA A 342 -4.32 -22.01 -7.18
C ALA A 342 -4.88 -23.39 -6.89
N ALA A 343 -5.65 -23.55 -5.82
CA ALA A 343 -6.25 -24.82 -5.42
C ALA A 343 -7.20 -25.41 -6.47
N LYS A 344 -7.89 -24.56 -7.24
CA LYS A 344 -8.76 -25.01 -8.34
C LYS A 344 -7.99 -25.78 -9.41
N THR A 345 -6.74 -25.37 -9.68
CA THR A 345 -5.86 -26.03 -10.66
C THR A 345 -5.07 -27.18 -10.00
N ALA A 346 -4.62 -27.00 -8.77
CA ALA A 346 -3.84 -28.01 -8.04
C ALA A 346 -4.66 -29.23 -7.59
N GLY A 347 -6.00 -29.10 -7.53
CA GLY A 347 -6.89 -30.15 -7.05
C GLY A 347 -6.79 -30.41 -5.54
N GLY A 348 -6.37 -29.42 -4.74
CA GLY A 348 -6.20 -29.49 -3.29
C GLY A 348 -5.32 -28.37 -2.80
N TRP A 349 -4.58 -28.55 -1.67
CA TRP A 349 -3.71 -27.48 -1.15
C TRP A 349 -2.55 -27.18 -2.12
N PRO A 350 -2.41 -25.93 -2.59
CA PRO A 350 -1.37 -25.57 -3.55
C PRO A 350 0.02 -25.46 -2.89
N THR A 351 1.05 -25.64 -3.70
CA THR A 351 2.43 -25.30 -3.32
C THR A 351 2.63 -23.78 -3.29
N ILE A 352 3.70 -23.34 -2.64
CA ILE A 352 4.05 -21.91 -2.58
C ILE A 352 4.24 -21.31 -3.99
N ASP A 353 4.86 -22.04 -4.90
CA ASP A 353 5.05 -21.63 -6.30
C ASP A 353 3.71 -21.50 -7.06
N GLU A 354 2.76 -22.41 -6.81
CA GLU A 354 1.41 -22.35 -7.38
C GLU A 354 0.64 -21.15 -6.83
N ILE A 355 0.81 -20.81 -5.54
CA ILE A 355 0.23 -19.61 -4.90
C ILE A 355 0.83 -18.34 -5.52
N ALA A 356 2.15 -18.24 -5.62
CA ALA A 356 2.84 -17.10 -6.22
C ALA A 356 2.41 -16.89 -7.68
N LYS A 357 2.36 -17.96 -8.49
CA LYS A 357 1.85 -17.91 -9.85
C LYS A 357 0.39 -17.44 -9.93
N ALA A 358 -0.46 -17.88 -9.00
CA ALA A 358 -1.87 -17.47 -8.95
C ALA A 358 -2.04 -16.02 -8.48
N MET A 359 -1.11 -15.49 -7.63
CA MET A 359 -1.09 -14.11 -7.17
C MET A 359 -0.63 -13.15 -8.28
N THR A 360 0.27 -13.59 -9.15
CA THR A 360 0.67 -12.83 -10.34
C THR A 360 -0.54 -12.62 -11.26
N ARG A 361 -0.81 -11.36 -11.67
CA ARG A 361 -2.00 -10.95 -12.44
C ARG A 361 -3.33 -11.30 -11.74
N LEU A 362 -3.33 -11.22 -10.41
CA LEU A 362 -4.54 -11.42 -9.61
C LEU A 362 -5.31 -10.10 -9.50
N THR A 363 -6.59 -10.14 -9.86
CA THR A 363 -7.54 -9.05 -9.54
C THR A 363 -8.55 -9.57 -8.53
N PHE A 364 -8.79 -8.79 -7.46
CA PHE A 364 -9.74 -9.14 -6.41
C PHE A 364 -10.44 -7.90 -5.87
N PRO A 365 -11.68 -8.03 -5.33
CA PRO A 365 -12.40 -6.90 -4.75
C PRO A 365 -11.80 -6.48 -3.43
N SER A 366 -11.73 -5.16 -3.19
CA SER A 366 -11.36 -4.58 -1.91
C SER A 366 -12.36 -3.49 -1.49
N PRO A 367 -12.34 -3.03 -0.24
CA PRO A 367 -13.21 -1.94 0.21
C PRO A 367 -13.02 -0.63 -0.58
N SER A 368 -11.85 -0.41 -1.15
CA SER A 368 -11.50 0.81 -1.90
C SER A 368 -11.71 0.69 -3.42
N GLY A 369 -12.15 -0.45 -3.91
CA GLY A 369 -12.23 -0.78 -5.32
C GLY A 369 -11.46 -2.06 -5.66
N PRO A 370 -11.52 -2.55 -6.90
CA PRO A 370 -10.76 -3.72 -7.31
C PRO A 370 -9.26 -3.42 -7.31
N ILE A 371 -8.48 -4.36 -6.75
CA ILE A 371 -7.02 -4.31 -6.72
C ILE A 371 -6.46 -5.33 -7.72
N THR A 372 -5.46 -4.90 -8.49
CA THR A 372 -4.77 -5.78 -9.43
C THR A 372 -3.29 -5.85 -9.10
N ILE A 373 -2.78 -7.06 -8.82
CA ILE A 373 -1.35 -7.34 -8.75
C ILE A 373 -0.86 -7.65 -10.16
N ARG A 374 0.09 -6.87 -10.66
CA ARG A 374 0.63 -7.03 -12.03
C ARG A 374 1.68 -8.14 -12.10
N GLU A 375 2.22 -8.34 -13.32
CA GLU A 375 3.32 -9.28 -13.55
C GLU A 375 4.65 -8.89 -12.89
N ASP A 376 4.83 -7.64 -12.52
CA ASP A 376 5.97 -7.15 -11.73
C ASP A 376 5.78 -7.35 -10.22
N HIS A 377 4.74 -8.07 -9.81
CA HIS A 377 4.36 -8.34 -8.43
C HIS A 377 4.01 -7.09 -7.60
N ASN A 378 3.71 -5.99 -8.27
CA ASN A 378 3.25 -4.76 -7.67
C ASN A 378 1.74 -4.56 -7.88
N ALA A 379 1.00 -4.23 -6.84
CA ALA A 379 -0.40 -3.85 -7.00
C ALA A 379 -0.51 -2.46 -7.61
N ILE A 380 -1.58 -2.25 -8.39
CA ILE A 380 -1.96 -0.94 -8.92
C ILE A 380 -3.38 -0.60 -8.50
N GLU A 381 -3.62 0.68 -8.32
CA GLU A 381 -4.89 1.24 -7.90
C GLU A 381 -5.01 2.71 -8.29
N ASP A 382 -6.24 3.22 -8.27
CA ASP A 382 -6.53 4.64 -8.42
C ASP A 382 -6.05 5.40 -7.17
N VAL A 383 -5.87 6.72 -7.27
CA VAL A 383 -5.51 7.55 -6.10
C VAL A 383 -6.52 8.68 -5.88
N LEU A 384 -6.89 8.89 -4.62
CA LEU A 384 -7.77 9.95 -4.14
C LEU A 384 -6.94 11.07 -3.49
N VAL A 385 -7.18 12.30 -3.93
CA VAL A 385 -6.60 13.51 -3.34
C VAL A 385 -7.71 14.52 -3.06
N GLY A 386 -7.65 15.21 -1.94
CA GLY A 386 -8.64 16.21 -1.56
C GLY A 386 -8.14 17.23 -0.57
N PHE A 387 -9.01 18.18 -0.22
CA PHE A 387 -8.74 19.20 0.80
C PHE A 387 -9.32 18.79 2.15
N SER A 388 -8.58 19.08 3.23
CA SER A 388 -9.10 18.94 4.59
C SER A 388 -10.19 19.98 4.87
N LYS A 389 -11.28 19.56 5.53
CA LYS A 389 -12.42 20.40 5.88
C LYS A 389 -13.07 19.95 7.18
N LEU A 390 -13.20 20.85 8.13
CA LEU A 390 -13.95 20.59 9.36
C LEU A 390 -15.46 20.59 9.09
N THR A 391 -16.16 19.66 9.69
CA THR A 391 -17.61 19.56 9.61
C THR A 391 -18.20 19.25 10.99
N PRO A 392 -19.47 19.61 11.29
CA PRO A 392 -20.08 19.31 12.58
C PRO A 392 -20.20 17.81 12.88
N LYS A 393 -20.12 16.95 11.85
CA LYS A 393 -20.38 15.51 11.97
C LYS A 393 -19.19 14.74 12.56
N TYR A 394 -17.97 15.21 12.35
CA TYR A 394 -16.75 14.50 12.76
C TYR A 394 -15.91 15.35 13.71
N PRO A 395 -15.27 14.74 14.73
CA PRO A 395 -14.42 15.45 15.69
C PRO A 395 -13.04 15.84 15.12
N PHE A 396 -12.85 15.71 13.81
CA PHE A 396 -11.65 16.06 13.06
C PHE A 396 -12.03 16.46 11.63
N PRO A 397 -11.19 17.23 10.91
CA PRO A 397 -11.42 17.53 9.51
C PRO A 397 -11.43 16.28 8.63
N ILE A 398 -12.38 16.21 7.74
CA ILE A 398 -12.50 15.18 6.69
C ILE A 398 -12.01 15.75 5.36
N LEU A 399 -11.86 14.90 4.33
CA LEU A 399 -11.72 15.39 2.96
C LEU A 399 -13.03 16.04 2.50
N ASP A 400 -12.93 17.23 1.89
CA ASP A 400 -14.11 17.93 1.37
C ASP A 400 -14.76 17.12 0.25
N PRO A 401 -15.98 16.59 0.42
CA PRO A 401 -16.64 15.74 -0.57
C PRO A 401 -16.89 16.44 -1.92
N LYS A 402 -16.83 17.77 -1.95
CA LYS A 402 -17.03 18.57 -3.17
C LYS A 402 -15.72 18.86 -3.92
N ARG A 403 -14.57 18.61 -3.27
CA ARG A 403 -13.23 18.92 -3.81
C ARG A 403 -12.26 17.75 -3.59
N MET A 404 -12.76 16.54 -3.82
CA MET A 404 -11.96 15.32 -3.94
C MET A 404 -11.82 14.96 -5.40
N GLU A 405 -10.64 14.46 -5.79
CA GLU A 405 -10.35 14.00 -7.15
C GLU A 405 -9.80 12.58 -7.11
N VAL A 406 -10.33 11.73 -7.95
CA VAL A 406 -9.78 10.39 -8.20
C VAL A 406 -9.00 10.43 -9.50
N PHE A 407 -7.73 10.05 -9.42
CA PHE A 407 -6.89 9.86 -10.61
C PHE A 407 -6.78 8.35 -10.88
N PRO A 408 -7.19 7.89 -12.08
CA PRO A 408 -7.25 6.47 -12.40
C PRO A 408 -5.86 5.85 -12.49
N ALA A 409 -5.74 4.57 -12.13
CA ALA A 409 -4.50 3.82 -12.08
C ALA A 409 -3.60 3.97 -13.32
N PRO A 410 -4.11 3.95 -14.58
CA PRO A 410 -3.24 4.13 -15.75
C PRO A 410 -2.59 5.52 -15.87
N ARG A 411 -3.11 6.51 -15.13
CA ARG A 411 -2.58 7.89 -15.12
C ARG A 411 -1.52 8.11 -14.05
N VAL A 412 -1.44 7.25 -13.06
CA VAL A 412 -0.58 7.44 -11.88
C VAL A 412 0.40 6.28 -11.64
N ASN A 413 0.27 5.19 -12.40
CA ASN A 413 1.19 4.05 -12.36
C ASN A 413 1.98 3.95 -13.67
N ALA A 414 3.29 3.83 -13.58
CA ALA A 414 4.16 3.58 -14.73
C ALA A 414 3.85 2.22 -15.39
N PRO A 415 4.07 2.07 -16.70
CA PRO A 415 4.01 0.77 -17.35
C PRO A 415 5.02 -0.22 -16.74
N VAL A 416 4.65 -1.50 -16.72
CA VAL A 416 5.55 -2.58 -16.26
C VAL A 416 6.86 -2.55 -17.03
N GLY A 417 7.98 -2.73 -16.32
CA GLY A 417 9.33 -2.68 -16.90
C GLY A 417 9.92 -1.27 -17.06
N THR A 418 9.12 -0.22 -16.79
CA THR A 418 9.58 1.17 -16.87
C THR A 418 9.55 1.80 -15.47
N ARG A 419 10.68 2.33 -15.01
CA ARG A 419 10.74 3.02 -13.72
C ARG A 419 9.84 4.25 -13.73
N THR A 420 9.17 4.51 -12.60
CA THR A 420 8.26 5.64 -12.45
C THR A 420 8.90 6.98 -12.82
N VAL A 421 10.14 7.23 -12.41
CA VAL A 421 10.86 8.48 -12.73
C VAL A 421 11.11 8.61 -14.22
N ASP A 422 11.51 7.53 -14.90
CA ASP A 422 11.79 7.53 -16.34
C ASP A 422 10.49 7.71 -17.15
N TRP A 423 9.39 7.10 -16.68
CA TRP A 423 8.07 7.29 -17.27
C TRP A 423 7.62 8.76 -17.17
N ILE A 424 7.75 9.40 -16.01
CA ILE A 424 7.39 10.81 -15.84
C ILE A 424 8.25 11.68 -16.77
N ASN A 425 9.57 11.40 -16.88
CA ASN A 425 10.47 12.12 -17.77
C ASN A 425 10.08 12.00 -19.25
N SER A 426 9.40 10.92 -19.64
CA SER A 426 8.91 10.71 -21.00
C SER A 426 7.61 11.46 -21.34
N TRP A 427 6.93 12.06 -20.35
CA TRP A 427 5.70 12.83 -20.61
C TRP A 427 5.99 14.02 -21.53
N LYS A 428 5.05 14.25 -22.47
CA LYS A 428 5.10 15.36 -23.43
C LYS A 428 4.52 16.64 -22.83
#